data_0d281f10b40a452b4e50529c3fa31e49
#
_entry.id   0d281f10b40a452b4e50529c3fa31e49
#
_cell.length_a   1.000
_cell.length_b   1.000
_cell.length_c   1.000
_cell.angle_alpha   90.00
_cell.angle_beta   90.00
_cell.angle_gamma   90.00
#
_symmetry.space_group_name_H-M   'P 1'
#
loop_
_entity.id
_entity.type
_entity.pdbx_description
1 polymer ?
#
loop_
_entity_poly.entity_id
_entity_poly.type
_entity_poly.pdbx_seq_one_letter_code
_entity_poly.pdbx_strand_id
1 'polypeptide(L)'
;MVASQPASVDAFLSSTLLWFKRTSDRIAKPPYIEQLWLVVSDELLKPLLYRVALLREGLRDQIRVFVVDKDLTNLTAAEPLERRELWKKKLASFPPVPAATITTQTSAIIATAPDAIDVVHSRHGETLRYFGLPFARVRTLLGVEKIWFGLDRTQRRLLDESTLREWENLLHDLRVHRSPLAIDHGHAFYRSAAEAWLESLLRRDITQLDPGLIIAPLHAQFRTARGGKLGIRPIDLLALRQDGRLVVIELKVYEDREHVLQGADYWRRVEAHRRRGHIARAKLFGDLKIRDEPPLVYLVAPTLRVHPSFRRLAQCIASDIEIYRFDINEDWRAGVRVMRRERVN
;
A
#
# COMPACT_ATOMS: atom_id res chain seq x y z
N MET A 1 12.67 28.38 0.07
CA MET A 1 13.12 27.17 -0.66
C MET A 1 11.91 26.62 -1.40
N VAL A 2 11.90 26.72 -2.71
CA VAL A 2 10.87 26.10 -3.54
C VAL A 2 11.24 24.62 -3.61
N ALA A 3 10.45 23.76 -3.01
CA ALA A 3 10.65 22.32 -3.08
C ALA A 3 10.45 21.88 -4.54
N SER A 4 11.45 21.33 -5.16
CA SER A 4 11.43 20.88 -6.56
C SER A 4 10.61 19.60 -6.81
N GLN A 5 9.99 19.03 -5.78
CA GLN A 5 8.98 18.00 -5.87
C GLN A 5 7.89 18.29 -4.83
N PRO A 6 6.60 18.21 -5.19
CA PRO A 6 5.54 18.35 -4.20
C PRO A 6 5.69 17.22 -3.16
N ALA A 7 5.92 17.60 -1.90
CA ALA A 7 5.88 16.66 -0.81
C ALA A 7 4.54 15.92 -0.86
N SER A 8 4.53 14.62 -0.59
CA SER A 8 3.25 13.89 -0.51
C SER A 8 2.38 14.55 0.56
N VAL A 9 1.06 14.53 0.37
CA VAL A 9 0.11 15.06 1.37
C VAL A 9 0.31 14.37 2.72
N ASP A 10 0.65 13.07 2.68
CA ASP A 10 0.88 12.29 3.89
C ASP A 10 2.18 12.72 4.61
N ALA A 11 3.26 13.02 3.86
CA ALA A 11 4.50 13.57 4.43
C ALA A 11 4.29 14.95 5.03
N PHE A 12 3.59 15.83 4.31
CA PHE A 12 3.26 17.17 4.77
C PHE A 12 2.44 17.13 6.05
N LEU A 13 1.32 16.39 6.05
CA LEU A 13 0.43 16.33 7.20
C LEU A 13 1.09 15.64 8.40
N SER A 14 1.82 14.53 8.19
CA SER A 14 2.56 13.85 9.27
C SER A 14 3.54 14.79 9.96
N SER A 15 4.33 15.53 9.17
CA SER A 15 5.32 16.46 9.70
C SER A 15 4.68 17.60 10.49
N THR A 16 3.59 18.15 9.95
CA THR A 16 2.89 19.29 10.55
C THR A 16 2.18 18.89 11.85
N LEU A 17 1.51 17.72 11.87
CA LEU A 17 0.87 17.22 13.09
C LEU A 17 1.88 16.95 14.20
N LEU A 18 3.04 16.39 13.87
CA LEU A 18 4.10 16.15 14.85
C LEU A 18 4.70 17.45 15.36
N TRP A 19 4.90 18.43 14.48
CA TRP A 19 5.36 19.77 14.88
C TRP A 19 4.35 20.43 15.81
N PHE A 20 3.08 20.47 15.42
CA PHE A 20 2.00 21.07 16.20
C PHE A 20 1.93 20.46 17.59
N LYS A 21 1.86 19.12 17.70
CA LYS A 21 1.81 18.43 18.98
C LYS A 21 3.04 18.69 19.85
N ARG A 22 4.24 18.63 19.25
CA ARG A 22 5.49 18.91 19.99
C ARG A 22 5.54 20.35 20.52
N THR A 23 5.05 21.30 19.75
CA THR A 23 5.04 22.71 20.13
C THR A 23 3.99 22.95 21.21
N SER A 24 2.78 22.39 21.07
CA SER A 24 1.74 22.47 22.09
C SER A 24 2.18 21.85 23.42
N ASP A 25 2.85 20.70 23.39
CA ASP A 25 3.38 20.03 24.61
C ASP A 25 4.46 20.86 25.33
N ARG A 26 5.20 21.73 24.61
CA ARG A 26 6.25 22.58 25.18
C ARG A 26 5.72 23.85 25.82
N ILE A 27 4.58 24.33 25.39
CA ILE A 27 3.96 25.56 25.88
C ILE A 27 3.10 25.21 27.12
N ALA A 28 3.73 25.22 28.30
CA ALA A 28 3.06 24.90 29.56
C ALA A 28 2.21 26.06 30.12
N LYS A 29 2.36 27.29 29.61
CA LYS A 29 1.66 28.50 30.05
C LYS A 29 1.11 29.29 28.86
N PRO A 30 0.01 30.05 29.04
CA PRO A 30 -0.53 30.93 28.01
C PRO A 30 0.51 31.91 27.44
N PRO A 31 0.40 32.32 26.16
CA PRO A 31 -0.65 31.93 25.22
C PRO A 31 -0.46 30.52 24.67
N TYR A 32 -1.54 29.73 24.62
CA TYR A 32 -1.54 28.40 24.00
C TYR A 32 -1.70 28.48 22.49
N ILE A 33 -1.23 27.45 21.76
CA ILE A 33 -1.50 27.32 20.33
C ILE A 33 -2.89 26.71 20.17
N GLU A 34 -3.83 27.52 19.72
CA GLU A 34 -5.23 27.11 19.57
C GLU A 34 -5.54 26.52 18.18
N GLN A 35 -4.81 26.96 17.15
CA GLN A 35 -5.10 26.60 15.78
C GLN A 35 -3.82 26.25 15.00
N LEU A 36 -3.98 25.28 14.09
CA LEU A 36 -2.99 24.90 13.10
C LEU A 36 -3.47 25.31 11.71
N TRP A 37 -2.75 26.20 11.06
CA TRP A 37 -3.07 26.62 9.69
C TRP A 37 -2.22 25.81 8.70
N LEU A 38 -2.91 25.11 7.78
CA LEU A 38 -2.31 24.35 6.70
C LEU A 38 -2.52 25.12 5.40
N VAL A 39 -1.43 25.57 4.80
CA VAL A 39 -1.48 26.31 3.51
C VAL A 39 -0.98 25.41 2.40
N VAL A 40 -1.79 25.21 1.37
CA VAL A 40 -1.48 24.31 0.25
C VAL A 40 -1.91 24.90 -1.08
N SER A 41 -1.36 24.38 -2.19
CA SER A 41 -1.85 24.66 -3.53
C SER A 41 -3.22 23.97 -3.77
N ASP A 42 -3.98 24.46 -4.74
CA ASP A 42 -5.29 23.89 -5.11
C ASP A 42 -5.23 22.37 -5.42
N GLU A 43 -4.13 21.92 -6.06
CA GLU A 43 -3.94 20.50 -6.39
C GLU A 43 -3.89 19.58 -5.15
N LEU A 44 -3.36 20.08 -4.04
CA LEU A 44 -3.21 19.34 -2.80
C LEU A 44 -4.40 19.50 -1.86
N LEU A 45 -5.27 20.47 -2.10
CA LEU A 45 -6.42 20.78 -1.22
C LEU A 45 -7.29 19.55 -0.97
N LYS A 46 -7.82 18.97 -2.01
CA LYS A 46 -8.78 17.85 -1.88
C LYS A 46 -8.16 16.59 -1.24
N PRO A 47 -6.96 16.15 -1.63
CA PRO A 47 -6.26 15.09 -0.92
C PRO A 47 -6.04 15.39 0.57
N LEU A 48 -5.68 16.64 0.91
CA LEU A 48 -5.47 17.06 2.30
C LEU A 48 -6.77 17.03 3.10
N LEU A 49 -7.85 17.61 2.59
CA LEU A 49 -9.15 17.59 3.27
C LEU A 49 -9.64 16.18 3.56
N TYR A 50 -9.40 15.22 2.65
CA TYR A 50 -9.72 13.82 2.91
C TYR A 50 -8.92 13.23 4.08
N ARG A 51 -7.64 13.62 4.29
CA ARG A 51 -6.83 13.17 5.42
C ARG A 51 -7.25 13.84 6.71
N VAL A 52 -7.49 15.15 6.68
CA VAL A 52 -7.96 15.90 7.84
C VAL A 52 -9.29 15.34 8.35
N ALA A 53 -10.20 14.97 7.46
CA ALA A 53 -11.48 14.36 7.84
C ALA A 53 -11.35 12.99 8.55
N LEU A 54 -10.18 12.34 8.50
CA LEU A 54 -9.91 11.07 9.20
C LEU A 54 -9.31 11.27 10.60
N LEU A 55 -8.96 12.50 10.96
CA LEU A 55 -8.41 12.82 12.27
C LEU A 55 -9.50 12.82 13.34
N ARG A 56 -9.08 12.69 14.60
CA ARG A 56 -9.96 12.85 15.77
C ARG A 56 -10.62 14.23 15.75
N GLU A 57 -11.85 14.29 16.19
CA GLU A 57 -12.66 15.50 16.17
C GLU A 57 -11.98 16.70 16.82
N GLY A 58 -11.56 16.60 18.06
CA GLY A 58 -10.87 17.71 18.76
C GLY A 58 -9.61 18.21 18.08
N LEU A 59 -8.87 17.34 17.36
CA LEU A 59 -7.71 17.76 16.58
C LEU A 59 -8.12 18.40 15.26
N ARG A 60 -9.14 17.85 14.60
CA ARG A 60 -9.69 18.39 13.36
C ARG A 60 -10.22 19.80 13.53
N ASP A 61 -10.86 20.08 14.66
CA ASP A 61 -11.45 21.37 14.96
C ASP A 61 -10.40 22.48 15.17
N GLN A 62 -9.18 22.09 15.53
CA GLN A 62 -8.03 22.99 15.63
C GLN A 62 -7.36 23.29 14.28
N ILE A 63 -7.70 22.54 13.20
CA ILE A 63 -7.06 22.69 11.90
C ILE A 63 -7.87 23.60 10.99
N ARG A 64 -7.20 24.57 10.39
CA ARG A 64 -7.74 25.40 9.30
C ARG A 64 -6.91 25.17 8.06
N VAL A 65 -7.58 24.97 6.92
CA VAL A 65 -6.92 24.75 5.64
C VAL A 65 -7.13 25.97 4.76
N PHE A 66 -6.05 26.44 4.15
CA PHE A 66 -6.07 27.56 3.21
C PHE A 66 -5.47 27.13 1.88
N VAL A 67 -6.01 27.66 0.81
CA VAL A 67 -5.43 27.56 -0.53
C VAL A 67 -4.69 28.84 -0.85
N VAL A 68 -3.47 28.72 -1.30
CA VAL A 68 -2.67 29.82 -1.82
C VAL A 68 -2.77 29.84 -3.34
N ASP A 69 -2.93 31.04 -3.91
CA ASP A 69 -2.90 31.24 -5.35
C ASP A 69 -1.50 30.97 -5.96
N LYS A 70 -1.42 30.93 -7.29
CA LYS A 70 -0.16 30.65 -7.99
C LYS A 70 0.91 31.69 -7.75
N ASP A 71 0.50 32.93 -7.49
CA ASP A 71 1.41 34.07 -7.29
C ASP A 71 1.80 34.21 -5.80
N LEU A 72 1.31 33.33 -4.93
CA LEU A 72 1.55 33.30 -3.48
C LEU A 72 1.13 34.62 -2.77
N THR A 73 0.16 35.34 -3.33
CA THR A 73 -0.28 36.62 -2.82
C THR A 73 -1.57 36.54 -2.00
N ASN A 74 -2.45 35.59 -2.31
CA ASN A 74 -3.76 35.49 -1.67
C ASN A 74 -3.98 34.13 -1.03
N LEU A 75 -4.59 34.16 0.17
CA LEU A 75 -5.04 32.97 0.89
C LEU A 75 -6.56 32.93 0.93
N THR A 76 -7.12 31.83 0.49
CA THR A 76 -8.56 31.56 0.58
C THR A 76 -8.79 30.42 1.56
N ALA A 77 -9.64 30.65 2.58
CA ALA A 77 -10.02 29.60 3.50
C ALA A 77 -10.82 28.50 2.79
N ALA A 78 -10.44 27.26 2.99
CA ALA A 78 -11.17 26.12 2.47
C ALA A 78 -12.24 25.67 3.48
N GLU A 79 -13.42 25.33 3.00
CA GLU A 79 -14.46 24.74 3.83
C GLU A 79 -14.01 23.38 4.37
N PRO A 80 -14.15 23.12 5.68
CA PRO A 80 -13.85 21.82 6.26
C PRO A 80 -14.69 20.72 5.61
N LEU A 81 -14.06 19.59 5.30
CA LEU A 81 -14.77 18.43 4.79
C LEU A 81 -15.31 17.60 5.95
N GLU A 82 -16.62 17.55 6.08
CA GLU A 82 -17.23 16.67 7.07
C GLU A 82 -17.08 15.20 6.71
N ARG A 83 -16.96 14.35 7.73
CA ARG A 83 -16.74 12.92 7.55
C ARG A 83 -17.83 12.22 6.74
N ARG A 84 -19.11 12.63 6.90
CA ARG A 84 -20.24 12.14 6.08
C ARG A 84 -20.07 12.41 4.59
N GLU A 85 -19.32 13.44 4.22
CA GLU A 85 -19.09 13.84 2.83
C GLU A 85 -18.05 12.98 2.11
N LEU A 86 -17.18 12.27 2.87
CA LEU A 86 -16.24 11.30 2.32
C LEU A 86 -16.94 10.26 1.43
N TRP A 87 -18.22 10.00 1.71
CA TRP A 87 -19.00 8.94 1.07
C TRP A 87 -19.90 9.44 -0.08
N LYS A 88 -20.05 10.75 -0.29
CA LYS A 88 -20.95 11.32 -1.32
C LYS A 88 -20.43 11.19 -2.74
N LYS A 89 -19.13 11.16 -2.97
CA LYS A 89 -18.53 11.12 -4.31
C LYS A 89 -18.89 9.82 -5.04
N LYS A 90 -19.39 9.92 -6.29
CA LYS A 90 -19.53 8.77 -7.18
C LYS A 90 -18.17 8.08 -7.40
N LEU A 91 -18.14 6.76 -7.22
CA LEU A 91 -16.99 5.92 -7.49
C LEU A 91 -17.37 4.90 -8.57
N ALA A 92 -16.47 4.67 -9.52
CA ALA A 92 -16.65 3.57 -10.47
C ALA A 92 -16.60 2.23 -9.73
N SER A 93 -17.46 1.30 -10.11
CA SER A 93 -17.41 -0.07 -9.61
C SER A 93 -16.17 -0.80 -10.15
N PHE A 94 -15.78 -1.86 -9.47
CA PHE A 94 -14.74 -2.76 -9.97
C PHE A 94 -15.31 -3.61 -11.13
N PRO A 95 -14.50 -3.90 -12.14
CA PRO A 95 -14.85 -4.95 -13.10
C PRO A 95 -14.88 -6.29 -12.35
N PRO A 96 -15.67 -7.26 -12.84
CA PRO A 96 -15.59 -8.64 -12.37
C PRO A 96 -14.14 -9.12 -12.43
N VAL A 97 -13.72 -9.89 -11.44
CA VAL A 97 -12.40 -10.55 -11.47
C VAL A 97 -12.47 -11.67 -12.49
N PRO A 98 -11.73 -11.60 -13.60
CA PRO A 98 -11.72 -12.71 -14.54
C PRO A 98 -11.10 -13.93 -13.87
N ALA A 99 -11.59 -15.12 -14.22
CA ALA A 99 -10.90 -16.36 -13.85
C ALA A 99 -9.47 -16.31 -14.42
N ALA A 100 -8.49 -16.35 -13.53
CA ALA A 100 -7.09 -16.30 -13.93
C ALA A 100 -6.68 -17.66 -14.47
N THR A 101 -6.61 -17.81 -15.79
CA THR A 101 -5.93 -18.93 -16.42
C THR A 101 -4.48 -18.57 -16.61
N ILE A 102 -3.59 -19.44 -16.14
CA ILE A 102 -2.14 -19.28 -16.31
C ILE A 102 -1.74 -19.92 -17.66
N THR A 103 -0.91 -19.22 -18.42
CA THR A 103 -0.36 -19.75 -19.68
C THR A 103 0.57 -20.93 -19.43
N THR A 104 0.77 -21.78 -20.44
CA THR A 104 1.66 -22.95 -20.35
C THR A 104 3.09 -22.53 -20.03
N GLN A 105 3.59 -21.49 -20.70
CA GLN A 105 4.93 -20.95 -20.44
C GLN A 105 5.08 -20.41 -19.02
N THR A 106 4.08 -19.69 -18.52
CA THR A 106 4.08 -19.20 -17.14
C THR A 106 4.12 -20.36 -16.15
N SER A 107 3.33 -21.41 -16.36
CA SER A 107 3.33 -22.60 -15.51
C SER A 107 4.69 -23.30 -15.50
N ALA A 108 5.33 -23.46 -16.66
CA ALA A 108 6.66 -24.05 -16.78
C ALA A 108 7.72 -23.23 -16.03
N ILE A 109 7.68 -21.91 -16.15
CA ILE A 109 8.62 -21.03 -15.42
C ILE A 109 8.40 -21.11 -13.92
N ILE A 110 7.15 -21.07 -13.44
CA ILE A 110 6.84 -21.20 -11.98
C ILE A 110 7.37 -22.52 -11.45
N ALA A 111 7.23 -23.62 -12.21
CA ALA A 111 7.70 -24.94 -11.80
C ALA A 111 9.23 -25.02 -11.58
N THR A 112 10.01 -24.09 -12.13
CA THR A 112 11.48 -24.05 -11.90
C THR A 112 11.86 -23.57 -10.50
N ALA A 113 11.00 -22.78 -9.83
CA ALA A 113 11.18 -22.30 -8.45
C ALA A 113 9.81 -21.91 -7.84
N PRO A 114 8.93 -22.89 -7.52
CA PRO A 114 7.56 -22.64 -7.09
C PRO A 114 7.47 -21.84 -5.80
N ASP A 115 8.46 -21.97 -4.92
CA ASP A 115 8.54 -21.22 -3.65
C ASP A 115 9.07 -19.80 -3.83
N ALA A 116 9.60 -19.43 -5.00
CA ALA A 116 10.20 -18.13 -5.25
C ALA A 116 9.41 -17.31 -6.30
N ILE A 117 8.79 -17.98 -7.26
CA ILE A 117 8.12 -17.32 -8.38
C ILE A 117 6.61 -17.22 -8.11
N ASP A 118 6.08 -16.04 -8.25
CA ASP A 118 4.63 -15.76 -8.29
C ASP A 118 4.24 -15.00 -9.56
N VAL A 119 2.94 -14.99 -9.87
CA VAL A 119 2.38 -14.33 -11.05
C VAL A 119 1.40 -13.23 -10.67
N VAL A 120 1.46 -12.13 -11.41
CA VAL A 120 0.47 -11.06 -11.36
C VAL A 120 -0.17 -10.91 -12.73
N HIS A 121 -1.48 -11.14 -12.78
CA HIS A 121 -2.27 -10.99 -14.00
C HIS A 121 -2.59 -9.52 -14.27
N SER A 122 -2.55 -9.13 -15.53
CA SER A 122 -2.98 -7.83 -15.99
C SER A 122 -3.61 -7.94 -17.39
N ARG A 123 -4.33 -6.90 -17.84
CA ARG A 123 -4.83 -6.83 -19.22
C ARG A 123 -3.73 -6.94 -20.29
N HIS A 124 -2.47 -6.81 -19.91
CA HIS A 124 -1.31 -6.84 -20.81
C HIS A 124 -0.50 -8.13 -20.67
N GLY A 125 -1.07 -9.19 -20.11
CA GLY A 125 -0.44 -10.49 -19.88
C GLY A 125 -0.04 -10.73 -18.44
N GLU A 126 0.76 -11.76 -18.23
CA GLU A 126 1.21 -12.28 -16.95
C GLU A 126 2.60 -11.75 -16.61
N THR A 127 2.75 -11.16 -15.46
CA THR A 127 4.05 -10.70 -14.94
C THR A 127 4.54 -11.68 -13.90
N LEU A 128 5.67 -12.33 -14.16
CA LEU A 128 6.34 -13.21 -13.23
C LEU A 128 7.27 -12.41 -12.33
N ARG A 129 7.24 -12.73 -11.04
CA ARG A 129 8.03 -12.07 -10.01
C ARG A 129 8.79 -13.11 -9.22
N TYR A 130 10.08 -12.88 -8.99
CA TYR A 130 10.92 -13.71 -8.13
C TYR A 130 11.01 -13.05 -6.75
N PHE A 131 10.43 -13.65 -5.72
CA PHE A 131 10.19 -13.02 -4.42
C PHE A 131 9.72 -11.56 -4.56
N GLY A 132 8.63 -11.35 -5.33
CA GLY A 132 8.03 -10.04 -5.58
C GLY A 132 8.77 -9.16 -6.60
N LEU A 133 10.01 -9.44 -7.02
CA LEU A 133 10.76 -8.68 -8.03
C LEU A 133 10.31 -9.09 -9.45
N PRO A 134 9.71 -8.19 -10.23
CA PRO A 134 9.30 -8.53 -11.60
C PRO A 134 10.53 -8.79 -12.47
N PHE A 135 10.62 -9.97 -13.07
CA PHE A 135 11.74 -10.34 -13.92
C PHE A 135 11.34 -10.80 -15.33
N ALA A 136 10.09 -11.24 -15.51
CA ALA A 136 9.61 -11.66 -16.82
C ALA A 136 8.13 -11.29 -17.04
N ARG A 137 7.71 -11.29 -18.30
CA ARG A 137 6.32 -11.10 -18.71
C ARG A 137 5.99 -12.05 -19.83
N VAL A 138 4.87 -12.77 -19.70
CA VAL A 138 4.31 -13.63 -20.73
C VAL A 138 3.09 -12.96 -21.35
N ARG A 139 2.99 -13.00 -22.68
CA ARG A 139 1.83 -12.51 -23.45
C ARG A 139 1.51 -13.48 -24.54
N THR A 140 0.23 -13.70 -24.77
CA THR A 140 -0.24 -14.41 -25.95
C THR A 140 -0.49 -13.40 -27.08
N LEU A 141 0.24 -13.54 -28.17
CA LEU A 141 0.12 -12.72 -29.37
C LEU A 141 -0.20 -13.64 -30.56
N LEU A 142 -1.33 -13.41 -31.20
CA LEU A 142 -1.80 -14.23 -32.33
C LEU A 142 -1.78 -15.75 -32.02
N GLY A 143 -2.20 -16.12 -30.82
CA GLY A 143 -2.22 -17.52 -30.36
C GLY A 143 -0.87 -18.09 -29.90
N VAL A 144 0.23 -17.33 -30.00
CA VAL A 144 1.57 -17.76 -29.60
C VAL A 144 1.96 -17.07 -28.29
N GLU A 145 2.38 -17.84 -27.29
CA GLU A 145 2.92 -17.32 -26.03
C GLU A 145 4.35 -16.84 -26.25
N LYS A 146 4.63 -15.59 -25.91
CA LYS A 146 5.95 -14.98 -25.96
C LYS A 146 6.37 -14.49 -24.58
N ILE A 147 7.65 -14.64 -24.28
CA ILE A 147 8.25 -14.27 -23.00
C ILE A 147 9.19 -13.08 -23.21
N TRP A 148 9.00 -12.01 -22.42
CA TRP A 148 9.95 -10.92 -22.30
C TRP A 148 10.55 -10.95 -20.92
N PHE A 149 11.86 -10.87 -20.80
CA PHE A 149 12.58 -10.93 -19.54
C PHE A 149 13.53 -9.74 -19.34
N GLY A 150 13.89 -9.49 -18.10
CA GLY A 150 14.74 -8.39 -17.66
C GLY A 150 14.09 -7.61 -16.52
N LEU A 151 14.93 -7.01 -15.68
CA LEU A 151 14.47 -6.25 -14.49
C LEU A 151 14.01 -4.84 -14.85
N ASP A 152 14.65 -4.22 -15.83
CA ASP A 152 14.20 -2.93 -16.36
C ASP A 152 12.99 -3.13 -17.29
N ARG A 153 11.90 -2.46 -16.95
CA ARG A 153 10.65 -2.54 -17.73
C ARG A 153 10.79 -1.99 -19.14
N THR A 154 11.74 -1.08 -19.36
CA THR A 154 11.97 -0.40 -20.64
C THR A 154 12.93 -1.16 -21.56
N GLN A 155 13.76 -2.04 -20.97
CA GLN A 155 14.81 -2.79 -21.67
C GLN A 155 14.59 -4.30 -21.67
N ARG A 156 13.34 -4.75 -21.58
CA ARG A 156 13.03 -6.17 -21.64
C ARG A 156 13.33 -6.76 -23.00
N ARG A 157 14.00 -7.91 -22.99
CA ARG A 157 14.35 -8.68 -24.17
C ARG A 157 13.35 -9.81 -24.41
N LEU A 158 13.10 -10.12 -25.68
CA LEU A 158 12.32 -11.30 -26.05
C LEU A 158 13.19 -12.54 -25.80
N LEU A 159 12.60 -13.57 -25.22
CA LEU A 159 13.25 -14.86 -25.07
C LEU A 159 13.18 -15.63 -26.39
N ASP A 160 14.32 -15.90 -26.98
CA ASP A 160 14.55 -16.70 -28.17
C ASP A 160 15.91 -17.43 -28.07
N GLU A 161 16.31 -18.14 -29.10
CA GLU A 161 17.58 -18.89 -29.11
C GLU A 161 18.80 -18.00 -28.86
N SER A 162 18.78 -16.76 -29.36
CA SER A 162 19.90 -15.82 -29.21
C SER A 162 20.04 -15.24 -27.80
N THR A 163 18.96 -15.20 -27.03
CA THR A 163 18.87 -14.62 -25.68
C THR A 163 18.78 -15.66 -24.58
N LEU A 164 18.75 -16.96 -24.91
CA LEU A 164 18.58 -18.05 -23.96
C LEU A 164 19.63 -18.03 -22.83
N ARG A 165 20.90 -17.82 -23.17
CA ARG A 165 22.00 -17.75 -22.21
C ARG A 165 21.83 -16.60 -21.20
N GLU A 166 21.33 -15.47 -21.65
CA GLU A 166 21.08 -14.32 -20.77
C GLU A 166 19.90 -14.59 -19.82
N TRP A 167 18.88 -15.29 -20.31
CA TRP A 167 17.78 -15.75 -19.48
C TRP A 167 18.24 -16.70 -18.37
N GLU A 168 19.07 -17.67 -18.71
CA GLU A 168 19.64 -18.63 -17.75
C GLU A 168 20.50 -17.92 -16.69
N ASN A 169 21.35 -16.98 -17.11
CA ASN A 169 22.14 -16.15 -16.22
C ASN A 169 21.26 -15.34 -15.27
N LEU A 170 20.20 -14.68 -15.77
CA LEU A 170 19.27 -13.93 -14.91
C LEU A 170 18.61 -14.84 -13.87
N LEU A 171 18.16 -16.03 -14.24
CA LEU A 171 17.56 -16.96 -13.31
C LEU A 171 18.59 -17.46 -12.27
N HIS A 172 19.82 -17.71 -12.68
CA HIS A 172 20.92 -18.08 -11.79
C HIS A 172 21.17 -16.97 -10.76
N ASP A 173 21.33 -15.73 -11.22
CA ASP A 173 21.60 -14.57 -10.37
C ASP A 173 20.44 -14.31 -9.38
N LEU A 174 19.18 -14.48 -9.82
CA LEU A 174 18.04 -14.41 -8.94
C LEU A 174 18.05 -15.49 -7.85
N ARG A 175 18.42 -16.73 -8.19
CA ARG A 175 18.52 -17.82 -7.21
C ARG A 175 19.62 -17.56 -6.18
N VAL A 176 20.75 -17.02 -6.61
CA VAL A 176 21.89 -16.76 -5.73
C VAL A 176 21.66 -15.53 -4.86
N HIS A 177 21.24 -14.42 -5.47
CA HIS A 177 21.24 -13.11 -4.81
C HIS A 177 19.88 -12.67 -4.28
N ARG A 178 18.76 -13.26 -4.74
CA ARG A 178 17.42 -12.95 -4.22
C ARG A 178 16.84 -14.15 -3.47
N SER A 179 17.63 -14.73 -2.60
CA SER A 179 17.26 -15.87 -1.76
C SER A 179 17.30 -15.47 -0.28
N PRO A 180 16.43 -16.02 0.58
CA PRO A 180 16.60 -15.89 2.04
C PRO A 180 17.96 -16.34 2.54
N LEU A 181 18.60 -17.25 1.79
CA LEU A 181 19.93 -17.82 2.10
C LEU A 181 21.08 -17.10 1.39
N ALA A 182 20.82 -15.97 0.71
CA ALA A 182 21.86 -15.22 0.04
C ALA A 182 22.93 -14.75 1.04
N ILE A 183 24.21 -14.94 0.68
CA ILE A 183 25.35 -14.54 1.50
C ILE A 183 25.55 -13.02 1.44
N ASP A 184 25.40 -12.44 0.24
CA ASP A 184 25.57 -11.00 0.02
C ASP A 184 24.26 -10.25 0.17
N HIS A 185 23.97 -9.77 1.36
CA HIS A 185 22.80 -8.91 1.63
C HIS A 185 22.94 -7.48 1.09
N GLY A 186 24.14 -7.08 0.63
CA GLY A 186 24.40 -5.81 -0.03
C GLY A 186 24.02 -5.81 -1.50
N HIS A 187 23.88 -6.98 -2.12
CA HIS A 187 23.59 -7.12 -3.54
C HIS A 187 22.30 -6.42 -3.95
N ALA A 188 22.28 -5.81 -5.14
CA ALA A 188 21.14 -5.04 -5.63
C ALA A 188 19.84 -5.87 -5.67
N PHE A 189 19.89 -7.15 -6.04
CA PHE A 189 18.72 -8.02 -6.09
C PHE A 189 18.16 -8.34 -4.70
N TYR A 190 19.02 -8.47 -3.68
CA TYR A 190 18.57 -8.68 -2.30
C TYR A 190 17.85 -7.45 -1.74
N ARG A 191 18.35 -6.26 -2.06
CA ARG A 191 17.85 -5.00 -1.53
C ARG A 191 16.65 -4.43 -2.30
N SER A 192 16.57 -4.69 -3.60
CA SER A 192 15.53 -4.14 -4.47
C SER A 192 14.14 -4.62 -4.07
N ALA A 193 13.16 -3.73 -4.16
CA ALA A 193 11.75 -4.03 -3.96
C ALA A 193 11.48 -4.90 -2.71
N ALA A 194 12.06 -4.52 -1.56
CA ALA A 194 11.98 -5.29 -0.33
C ALA A 194 10.53 -5.41 0.19
N GLU A 195 9.69 -4.38 0.06
CA GLU A 195 8.26 -4.45 0.39
C GLU A 195 7.51 -5.45 -0.49
N ALA A 196 7.84 -5.51 -1.80
CA ALA A 196 7.26 -6.50 -2.70
C ALA A 196 7.70 -7.95 -2.36
N TRP A 197 8.89 -8.12 -1.77
CA TRP A 197 9.30 -9.42 -1.24
C TRP A 197 8.42 -9.82 -0.05
N LEU A 198 8.25 -8.95 0.92
CA LEU A 198 7.37 -9.20 2.07
C LEU A 198 5.93 -9.47 1.60
N GLU A 199 5.42 -8.68 0.65
CA GLU A 199 4.11 -8.91 0.02
C GLU A 199 4.02 -10.32 -0.57
N SER A 200 5.06 -10.78 -1.30
CA SER A 200 5.06 -12.09 -1.94
C SER A 200 5.03 -13.25 -0.93
N LEU A 201 5.70 -13.12 0.21
CA LEU A 201 5.64 -14.10 1.29
C LEU A 201 4.23 -14.16 1.91
N LEU A 202 3.66 -13.02 2.24
CA LEU A 202 2.32 -12.94 2.82
C LEU A 202 1.23 -13.39 1.85
N ARG A 203 1.42 -13.23 0.54
CA ARG A 203 0.47 -13.75 -0.46
C ARG A 203 0.43 -15.26 -0.52
N ARG A 204 1.49 -15.94 -0.15
CA ARG A 204 1.52 -17.41 -0.08
C ARG A 204 0.78 -17.93 1.13
N ASP A 205 1.01 -17.28 2.25
CA ASP A 205 0.35 -17.62 3.50
C ASP A 205 0.16 -16.37 4.36
N ILE A 206 -0.98 -15.73 4.19
CA ILE A 206 -1.35 -14.55 4.98
C ILE A 206 -1.67 -14.90 6.43
N THR A 207 -1.90 -16.17 6.75
CA THR A 207 -2.19 -16.63 8.11
C THR A 207 -0.97 -16.52 9.03
N GLN A 208 0.23 -16.44 8.48
CA GLN A 208 1.46 -16.09 9.24
C GLN A 208 1.36 -14.70 9.89
N LEU A 209 0.61 -13.78 9.28
CA LEU A 209 0.34 -12.47 9.86
C LEU A 209 -0.80 -12.51 10.88
N ASP A 210 -1.93 -13.08 10.50
CA ASP A 210 -3.10 -13.25 11.37
C ASP A 210 -3.84 -14.55 10.99
N PRO A 211 -3.86 -15.56 11.87
CA PRO A 211 -4.59 -16.82 11.63
C PRO A 211 -6.09 -16.64 11.35
N GLY A 212 -6.66 -15.49 11.72
CA GLY A 212 -8.04 -15.15 11.41
C GLY A 212 -8.28 -14.70 9.97
N LEU A 213 -7.23 -14.55 9.14
CA LEU A 213 -7.35 -14.17 7.73
C LEU A 213 -7.61 -15.41 6.85
N ILE A 214 -8.30 -15.19 5.75
CA ILE A 214 -8.55 -16.21 4.71
C ILE A 214 -7.38 -16.19 3.74
N ILE A 215 -6.83 -17.36 3.43
CA ILE A 215 -5.67 -17.50 2.55
C ILE A 215 -5.98 -17.00 1.13
N ALA A 216 -7.16 -17.32 0.59
CA ALA A 216 -7.58 -16.94 -0.75
C ALA A 216 -9.10 -16.74 -0.83
N PRO A 217 -9.57 -15.77 -1.64
CA PRO A 217 -8.78 -14.85 -2.44
C PRO A 217 -8.14 -13.71 -1.64
N LEU A 218 -6.95 -13.27 -2.07
CA LEU A 218 -6.19 -12.17 -1.52
C LEU A 218 -5.79 -11.22 -2.65
N HIS A 219 -6.05 -9.94 -2.49
CA HIS A 219 -5.79 -8.95 -3.54
C HIS A 219 -4.55 -8.11 -3.24
N ALA A 220 -3.48 -8.32 -4.00
CA ALA A 220 -2.26 -7.55 -3.91
C ALA A 220 -2.29 -6.35 -4.87
N GLN A 221 -1.60 -5.25 -4.49
CA GLN A 221 -1.51 -4.01 -5.26
C GLN A 221 -2.91 -3.52 -5.71
N PHE A 222 -3.85 -3.55 -4.77
CA PHE A 222 -5.25 -3.32 -5.04
C PHE A 222 -5.54 -1.85 -5.36
N ARG A 223 -6.07 -1.59 -6.55
CA ARG A 223 -6.38 -0.24 -7.04
C ARG A 223 -7.84 0.11 -6.82
N THR A 224 -8.10 1.09 -5.97
CA THR A 224 -9.44 1.63 -5.68
C THR A 224 -9.93 2.66 -6.70
N ALA A 225 -9.09 3.10 -7.64
CA ALA A 225 -9.48 4.01 -8.71
C ALA A 225 -8.71 3.71 -10.01
N ARG A 226 -9.39 3.88 -11.15
CA ARG A 226 -8.75 3.86 -12.46
C ARG A 226 -8.04 5.19 -12.68
N GLY A 227 -6.74 5.15 -12.93
CA GLY A 227 -5.85 6.22 -13.37
C GLY A 227 -6.28 7.67 -13.05
N GLY A 228 -5.68 8.27 -12.06
CA GLY A 228 -5.78 9.71 -11.81
C GLY A 228 -4.43 10.37 -12.06
N LYS A 229 -4.45 11.65 -12.47
CA LYS A 229 -3.23 12.46 -12.70
C LYS A 229 -2.36 12.65 -11.46
N LEU A 230 -2.88 12.41 -10.26
CA LEU A 230 -2.16 12.37 -8.99
C LEU A 230 -2.06 10.90 -8.57
N GLY A 231 -0.87 10.31 -8.69
CA GLY A 231 -0.58 8.91 -8.49
C GLY A 231 -1.21 8.29 -7.25
N ILE A 232 -2.42 7.76 -7.39
CA ILE A 232 -3.06 7.01 -6.31
C ILE A 232 -2.27 5.72 -6.15
N ARG A 233 -1.53 5.62 -5.06
CA ARG A 233 -0.81 4.40 -4.71
C ARG A 233 -1.80 3.25 -4.52
N PRO A 234 -1.51 2.06 -5.05
CA PRO A 234 -2.30 0.87 -4.75
C PRO A 234 -2.16 0.51 -3.26
N ILE A 235 -3.12 -0.21 -2.74
CA ILE A 235 -3.07 -0.83 -1.42
C ILE A 235 -2.24 -2.09 -1.54
N ASP A 236 -1.31 -2.34 -0.63
CA ASP A 236 -0.42 -3.49 -0.74
C ASP A 236 -1.22 -4.79 -0.73
N LEU A 237 -2.06 -5.01 0.29
CA LEU A 237 -2.94 -6.16 0.34
C LEU A 237 -4.34 -5.77 0.84
N LEU A 238 -5.37 -6.30 0.17
CA LEU A 238 -6.75 -6.31 0.65
C LEU A 238 -7.16 -7.75 0.94
N ALA A 239 -7.47 -8.05 2.18
CA ALA A 239 -7.79 -9.35 2.70
C ALA A 239 -9.20 -9.41 3.30
N LEU A 240 -9.68 -10.62 3.55
CA LEU A 240 -10.91 -10.89 4.28
C LEU A 240 -10.59 -11.77 5.50
N ARG A 241 -11.20 -11.48 6.63
CA ARG A 241 -11.16 -12.35 7.81
C ARG A 241 -12.24 -13.44 7.73
N GLN A 242 -12.06 -14.51 8.49
CA GLN A 242 -13.02 -15.61 8.61
C GLN A 242 -14.39 -15.13 9.13
N ASP A 243 -14.43 -14.05 9.91
CA ASP A 243 -15.66 -13.41 10.37
C ASP A 243 -16.34 -12.52 9.29
N GLY A 244 -15.77 -12.46 8.09
CA GLY A 244 -16.28 -11.66 6.96
C GLY A 244 -15.86 -10.20 6.97
N ARG A 245 -15.02 -9.75 7.90
CA ARG A 245 -14.56 -8.38 7.96
C ARG A 245 -13.38 -8.14 7.00
N LEU A 246 -13.45 -7.05 6.23
CA LEU A 246 -12.37 -6.63 5.33
C LEU A 246 -11.15 -6.12 6.12
N VAL A 247 -9.97 -6.37 5.59
CA VAL A 247 -8.71 -5.90 6.17
C VAL A 247 -7.87 -5.23 5.10
N VAL A 248 -7.49 -3.99 5.36
CA VAL A 248 -6.49 -3.23 4.58
C VAL A 248 -5.14 -3.45 5.23
N ILE A 249 -4.17 -3.93 4.48
CA ILE A 249 -2.82 -4.20 4.97
C ILE A 249 -1.84 -3.30 4.21
N GLU A 250 -1.06 -2.54 4.94
CA GLU A 250 0.03 -1.71 4.42
C GLU A 250 1.35 -2.20 5.00
N LEU A 251 2.33 -2.42 4.13
CA LEU A 251 3.62 -3.02 4.45
C LEU A 251 4.72 -1.98 4.37
N LYS A 252 5.59 -1.93 5.38
CA LYS A 252 6.83 -1.15 5.35
C LYS A 252 7.98 -2.02 5.84
N VAL A 253 9.12 -1.94 5.15
CA VAL A 253 10.35 -2.62 5.57
C VAL A 253 11.43 -1.63 6.00
N TYR A 254 11.17 -0.34 5.85
CA TYR A 254 11.98 0.77 6.35
C TYR A 254 11.12 1.70 7.18
N GLU A 255 11.76 2.55 7.99
CA GLU A 255 11.04 3.57 8.73
C GLU A 255 10.30 4.51 7.79
N ASP A 256 8.99 4.60 7.95
CA ASP A 256 8.13 5.50 7.18
C ASP A 256 7.19 6.27 8.10
N ARG A 257 7.34 7.59 8.09
CA ARG A 257 6.49 8.51 8.85
C ARG A 257 5.05 8.56 8.32
N GLU A 258 4.88 8.28 7.03
CA GLU A 258 3.59 8.35 6.34
C GLU A 258 2.72 7.12 6.59
N HIS A 259 3.29 6.03 7.12
CA HIS A 259 2.67 4.71 7.24
C HIS A 259 1.24 4.77 7.81
N VAL A 260 1.03 5.54 8.90
CA VAL A 260 -0.28 5.65 9.56
C VAL A 260 -1.31 6.37 8.68
N LEU A 261 -0.93 7.51 8.09
CA LEU A 261 -1.85 8.29 7.25
C LEU A 261 -2.17 7.58 5.93
N GLN A 262 -1.21 6.85 5.36
CA GLN A 262 -1.44 5.98 4.20
C GLN A 262 -2.46 4.90 4.50
N GLY A 263 -2.30 4.18 5.61
CA GLY A 263 -3.25 3.15 6.03
C GLY A 263 -4.66 3.70 6.27
N ALA A 264 -4.77 4.87 6.90
CA ALA A 264 -6.06 5.54 7.12
C ALA A 264 -6.73 5.97 5.79
N ASP A 265 -5.96 6.48 4.81
CA ASP A 265 -6.52 6.80 3.49
C ASP A 265 -6.95 5.54 2.73
N TYR A 266 -6.20 4.46 2.84
CA TYR A 266 -6.57 3.18 2.24
C TYR A 266 -7.85 2.64 2.84
N TRP A 267 -8.00 2.70 4.17
CA TRP A 267 -9.25 2.40 4.86
C TRP A 267 -10.42 3.21 4.28
N ARG A 268 -10.28 4.53 4.17
CA ARG A 268 -11.32 5.41 3.60
C ARG A 268 -11.73 4.96 2.20
N ARG A 269 -10.77 4.60 1.35
CA ARG A 269 -11.04 4.18 -0.03
C ARG A 269 -11.77 2.84 -0.07
N VAL A 270 -11.35 1.88 0.72
CA VAL A 270 -12.00 0.56 0.80
C VAL A 270 -13.40 0.71 1.40
N GLU A 271 -13.55 1.47 2.48
CA GLU A 271 -14.84 1.73 3.12
C GLU A 271 -15.83 2.40 2.16
N ALA A 272 -15.37 3.34 1.35
CA ALA A 272 -16.22 3.98 0.34
C ALA A 272 -16.74 2.98 -0.73
N HIS A 273 -15.95 1.96 -1.07
CA HIS A 273 -16.37 0.87 -1.97
C HIS A 273 -17.24 -0.16 -1.27
N ARG A 274 -16.94 -0.49 -0.01
CA ARG A 274 -17.75 -1.41 0.80
C ARG A 274 -19.18 -0.88 0.96
N ARG A 275 -19.34 0.36 1.42
CA ARG A 275 -20.65 1.03 1.59
C ARG A 275 -21.50 1.03 0.33
N ARG A 276 -20.88 0.99 -0.84
CA ARG A 276 -21.58 0.93 -2.13
C ARG A 276 -21.81 -0.49 -2.64
N GLY A 277 -21.39 -1.50 -1.88
CA GLY A 277 -21.45 -2.89 -2.28
C GLY A 277 -20.61 -3.23 -3.52
N HIS A 278 -19.62 -2.38 -3.90
CA HIS A 278 -18.79 -2.59 -5.08
C HIS A 278 -17.93 -3.84 -4.95
N ILE A 279 -17.43 -4.13 -3.74
CA ILE A 279 -16.56 -5.28 -3.44
C ILE A 279 -17.35 -6.58 -3.59
N ALA A 280 -18.55 -6.64 -3.00
CA ALA A 280 -19.42 -7.80 -3.07
C ALA A 280 -19.93 -8.05 -4.51
N ARG A 281 -20.42 -6.99 -5.20
CA ARG A 281 -20.89 -7.13 -6.59
C ARG A 281 -19.80 -7.57 -7.57
N ALA A 282 -18.57 -7.15 -7.36
CA ALA A 282 -17.44 -7.59 -8.17
C ALA A 282 -16.93 -8.97 -7.79
N LYS A 283 -17.55 -9.62 -6.78
CA LYS A 283 -17.14 -10.92 -6.23
C LYS A 283 -15.64 -11.02 -5.94
N LEU A 284 -15.04 -9.93 -5.39
CA LEU A 284 -13.60 -9.91 -5.10
C LEU A 284 -13.19 -11.07 -4.18
N PHE A 285 -14.07 -11.47 -3.28
CA PHE A 285 -13.84 -12.61 -2.39
C PHE A 285 -14.76 -13.80 -2.72
N GLY A 286 -15.07 -13.98 -4.01
CA GLY A 286 -15.97 -15.02 -4.45
C GLY A 286 -17.37 -14.88 -3.86
N ASP A 287 -17.92 -15.98 -3.34
CA ASP A 287 -19.24 -16.04 -2.70
C ASP A 287 -19.17 -15.87 -1.17
N LEU A 288 -17.98 -15.54 -0.62
CA LEU A 288 -17.82 -15.29 0.80
C LEU A 288 -18.58 -14.03 1.23
N LYS A 289 -19.28 -14.14 2.35
CA LYS A 289 -20.06 -13.03 2.89
C LYS A 289 -19.17 -11.97 3.47
N ILE A 290 -19.27 -10.75 2.94
CA ILE A 290 -18.60 -9.57 3.50
C ILE A 290 -19.51 -8.96 4.57
N ARG A 291 -18.95 -8.75 5.75
CA ARG A 291 -19.65 -8.14 6.88
C ARG A 291 -19.91 -6.66 6.65
N ASP A 292 -21.06 -6.16 7.09
CA ASP A 292 -21.40 -4.73 6.98
C ASP A 292 -20.78 -3.91 8.12
N GLU A 293 -19.47 -4.07 8.28
CA GLU A 293 -18.65 -3.32 9.24
C GLU A 293 -17.47 -2.66 8.52
N PRO A 294 -16.99 -1.51 9.03
CA PRO A 294 -15.80 -0.86 8.47
C PRO A 294 -14.59 -1.79 8.45
N PRO A 295 -13.68 -1.66 7.47
CA PRO A 295 -12.47 -2.47 7.41
C PRO A 295 -11.59 -2.29 8.64
N LEU A 296 -10.76 -3.28 8.94
CA LEU A 296 -9.60 -3.11 9.82
C LEU A 296 -8.41 -2.58 9.02
N VAL A 297 -7.50 -1.91 9.69
CA VAL A 297 -6.20 -1.50 9.12
C VAL A 297 -5.09 -2.25 9.85
N TYR A 298 -4.27 -3.01 9.12
CA TYR A 298 -3.07 -3.64 9.63
C TYR A 298 -1.85 -2.92 9.06
N LEU A 299 -1.05 -2.32 9.93
CA LEU A 299 0.20 -1.65 9.59
C LEU A 299 1.35 -2.57 10.03
N VAL A 300 2.04 -3.12 9.04
CA VAL A 300 3.03 -4.18 9.24
C VAL A 300 4.43 -3.65 8.97
N ALA A 301 5.33 -3.84 9.92
CA ALA A 301 6.74 -3.50 9.76
C ALA A 301 7.63 -4.40 10.62
N PRO A 302 8.92 -4.61 10.26
CA PRO A 302 9.89 -5.20 11.18
C PRO A 302 9.99 -4.37 12.46
N THR A 303 10.20 -5.02 13.60
CA THR A 303 10.13 -4.41 14.94
C THR A 303 11.00 -3.15 15.07
N LEU A 304 12.23 -3.20 14.54
CA LEU A 304 13.20 -2.09 14.60
C LEU A 304 13.02 -1.05 13.48
N ARG A 305 12.05 -1.24 12.59
CA ARG A 305 11.77 -0.37 11.44
C ARG A 305 10.50 0.45 11.60
N VAL A 306 9.89 0.41 12.75
CA VAL A 306 8.73 1.25 13.05
C VAL A 306 9.21 2.65 13.42
N HIS A 307 8.74 3.66 12.67
CA HIS A 307 9.15 5.04 12.91
C HIS A 307 8.80 5.51 14.34
N PRO A 308 9.68 6.20 15.08
CA PRO A 308 9.45 6.61 16.47
C PRO A 308 8.17 7.43 16.70
N SER A 309 7.71 8.18 15.70
CA SER A 309 6.46 8.95 15.78
C SER A 309 5.19 8.17 15.49
N PHE A 310 5.30 6.89 15.15
CA PHE A 310 4.16 6.05 14.73
C PHE A 310 2.98 6.13 15.71
N ARG A 311 3.23 5.90 17.00
CA ARG A 311 2.18 5.91 18.04
C ARG A 311 1.50 7.28 18.15
N ARG A 312 2.28 8.37 18.08
CA ARG A 312 1.74 9.73 18.13
C ARG A 312 0.83 10.03 16.94
N LEU A 313 1.21 9.60 15.76
CA LEU A 313 0.39 9.78 14.55
C LEU A 313 -0.86 8.89 14.58
N ALA A 314 -0.76 7.65 15.05
CA ALA A 314 -1.91 6.77 15.21
C ALA A 314 -2.95 7.37 16.17
N GLN A 315 -2.52 7.97 17.26
CA GLN A 315 -3.39 8.68 18.19
C GLN A 315 -4.07 9.92 17.61
N CYS A 316 -3.60 10.45 16.49
CA CYS A 316 -4.29 11.53 15.77
C CYS A 316 -5.48 11.03 14.94
N ILE A 317 -5.54 9.75 14.61
CA ILE A 317 -6.60 9.17 13.79
C ILE A 317 -7.86 8.92 14.63
N ALA A 318 -9.03 9.10 14.04
CA ALA A 318 -10.32 8.87 14.67
C ALA A 318 -10.46 7.41 15.16
N SER A 319 -11.01 7.23 16.35
CA SER A 319 -11.02 5.94 17.07
C SER A 319 -11.92 4.86 16.44
N ASP A 320 -12.85 5.25 15.57
CA ASP A 320 -13.68 4.32 14.79
C ASP A 320 -12.95 3.74 13.57
N ILE A 321 -11.75 4.24 13.23
CA ILE A 321 -10.84 3.63 12.27
C ILE A 321 -9.91 2.71 13.05
N GLU A 322 -10.26 1.44 13.17
CA GLU A 322 -9.48 0.48 13.95
C GLU A 322 -8.15 0.16 13.28
N ILE A 323 -7.06 0.66 13.87
CA ILE A 323 -5.69 0.46 13.39
C ILE A 323 -4.97 -0.50 14.32
N TYR A 324 -4.41 -1.55 13.74
CA TYR A 324 -3.56 -2.53 14.40
C TYR A 324 -2.13 -2.42 13.86
N ARG A 325 -1.18 -2.32 14.76
CA ARG A 325 0.23 -2.44 14.47
C ARG A 325 0.64 -3.90 14.59
N PHE A 326 1.35 -4.39 13.59
CA PHE A 326 1.98 -5.70 13.57
C PHE A 326 3.49 -5.53 13.46
N ASP A 327 4.22 -5.87 14.50
CA ASP A 327 5.67 -5.94 14.46
C ASP A 327 6.06 -7.35 14.06
N ILE A 328 6.83 -7.49 12.98
CA ILE A 328 7.37 -8.77 12.53
C ILE A 328 8.87 -8.88 12.85
N ASN A 329 9.40 -10.09 12.78
CA ASN A 329 10.82 -10.36 12.97
C ASN A 329 11.70 -9.62 11.94
N GLU A 330 12.97 -9.33 12.29
CA GLU A 330 13.91 -8.64 11.38
C GLU A 330 14.37 -9.53 10.22
N ASP A 331 14.45 -10.84 10.46
CA ASP A 331 14.79 -11.87 9.48
C ASP A 331 13.59 -12.40 8.67
N TRP A 332 12.56 -11.56 8.48
CA TRP A 332 11.30 -11.90 7.82
C TRP A 332 11.44 -12.53 6.43
N ARG A 333 12.60 -12.34 5.76
CA ARG A 333 12.87 -12.98 4.46
C ARG A 333 12.97 -14.50 4.57
N ALA A 334 13.40 -15.01 5.71
CA ALA A 334 13.44 -16.45 6.00
C ALA A 334 12.08 -17.02 6.46
N GLY A 335 11.13 -16.15 6.77
CA GLY A 335 9.78 -16.49 7.21
C GLY A 335 9.20 -15.40 8.11
N VAL A 336 7.94 -15.05 7.88
CA VAL A 336 7.25 -14.02 8.65
C VAL A 336 6.79 -14.58 9.99
N ARG A 337 7.17 -13.93 11.08
CA ARG A 337 6.68 -14.22 12.44
C ARG A 337 6.23 -12.92 13.10
N VAL A 338 5.01 -12.90 13.61
CA VAL A 338 4.51 -11.75 14.36
C VAL A 338 5.08 -11.76 15.76
N MET A 339 5.84 -10.71 16.10
CA MET A 339 6.46 -10.50 17.41
C MET A 339 5.53 -9.74 18.35
N ARG A 340 4.69 -8.86 17.78
CA ARG A 340 3.73 -8.03 18.53
C ARG A 340 2.54 -7.69 17.66
N ARG A 341 1.36 -7.71 18.27
CA ARG A 341 0.13 -7.18 17.71
C ARG A 341 -0.54 -6.28 18.75
N GLU A 342 -0.86 -5.05 18.39
CA GLU A 342 -1.58 -4.14 19.28
C GLU A 342 -2.52 -3.22 18.49
N ARG A 343 -3.66 -2.86 19.07
CA ARG A 343 -4.47 -1.74 18.61
C ARG A 343 -3.82 -0.44 19.07
N VAL A 344 -3.69 0.56 18.17
CA VAL A 344 -2.85 1.76 18.42
C VAL A 344 -3.62 3.07 18.52
N ASN A 345 -4.95 3.05 18.28
CA ASN A 345 -5.82 4.22 18.37
C ASN A 345 -7.20 3.92 19.00
#